data_3c251bd7a1aebb7352efbe8ae298ef99
#
_entry.id   3c251bd7a1aebb7352efbe8ae298ef99
#
_cell.length_a   1.000
_cell.length_b   1.000
_cell.length_c   1.000
_cell.angle_alpha   90.00
_cell.angle_beta   90.00
_cell.angle_gamma   90.00
#
_symmetry.space_group_name_H-M   'P 1'
#
loop_
_entity.id
_entity.type
_entity.pdbx_description
1 polymer ?
#
loop_
_entity_poly.entity_id
_entity_poly.type
_entity_poly.pdbx_seq_one_letter_code
_entity_poly.pdbx_strand_id
1 'polypeptide(L)'
;MSKQWLTKLMIVPPVLALLFFLYMTFVNSSYEHPGRVIYYSKCASCHGDHGEGTQNLVPPLYNTIFLKNNFEALPSLILNGMKDSVLVEGKWYNQPMYPIQLSSVEMANLLNFMNDSFLVGKKVVFFIIILWLKIKFLKF
;
A
#
# COMPACT_ATOMS: atom_id res chain seq x y z
N MET A 1 25.88 29.07 -44.02
CA MET A 1 25.50 28.36 -42.80
C MET A 1 26.78 28.00 -42.06
N SER A 2 27.00 28.55 -40.87
CA SER A 2 28.25 28.37 -40.13
C SER A 2 28.33 26.93 -39.54
N LYS A 3 29.53 26.31 -39.60
CA LYS A 3 29.82 24.98 -39.04
C LYS A 3 29.36 24.83 -37.57
N GLN A 4 29.29 25.92 -36.83
CA GLN A 4 28.84 25.94 -35.44
C GLN A 4 27.35 25.59 -35.24
N TRP A 5 26.50 25.78 -36.23
CA TRP A 5 25.07 25.42 -36.14
C TRP A 5 24.85 23.93 -36.28
N LEU A 6 25.61 23.28 -37.14
CA LEU A 6 25.57 21.82 -37.34
C LEU A 6 26.04 21.04 -36.09
N THR A 7 27.09 21.53 -35.42
CA THR A 7 27.57 20.88 -34.18
C THR A 7 26.57 21.01 -33.04
N LYS A 8 25.87 22.14 -32.89
CA LYS A 8 24.81 22.30 -31.91
C LYS A 8 23.60 21.40 -32.20
N LEU A 9 23.24 21.27 -33.48
CA LEU A 9 22.13 20.40 -33.89
C LEU A 9 22.40 18.89 -33.63
N MET A 10 23.67 18.48 -33.69
CA MET A 10 24.06 17.08 -33.44
C MET A 10 24.25 16.72 -31.95
N ILE A 11 24.64 17.69 -31.11
CA ILE A 11 24.97 17.43 -29.69
C ILE A 11 23.76 17.65 -28.78
N VAL A 12 22.92 18.63 -29.05
CA VAL A 12 21.77 18.99 -28.16
C VAL A 12 20.75 17.86 -28.00
N PRO A 13 20.29 17.18 -29.07
CA PRO A 13 19.31 16.11 -28.92
C PRO A 13 19.79 14.94 -28.07
N PRO A 14 21.00 14.37 -28.23
CA PRO A 14 21.46 13.27 -27.40
C PRO A 14 21.69 13.69 -25.94
N VAL A 15 22.12 14.93 -25.70
CA VAL A 15 22.25 15.44 -24.31
C VAL A 15 20.91 15.58 -23.66
N LEU A 16 19.89 16.11 -24.33
CA LEU A 16 18.53 16.19 -23.80
C LEU A 16 17.91 14.79 -23.57
N ALA A 17 18.16 13.85 -24.50
CA ALA A 17 17.71 12.48 -24.35
C ALA A 17 18.35 11.79 -23.12
N LEU A 18 19.66 12.01 -22.91
CA LEU A 18 20.38 11.50 -21.74
C LEU A 18 19.83 12.09 -20.44
N LEU A 19 19.63 13.42 -20.39
CA LEU A 19 19.06 14.09 -19.21
C LEU A 19 17.64 13.62 -18.93
N PHE A 20 16.81 13.42 -19.95
CA PHE A 20 15.47 12.86 -19.84
C PHE A 20 15.51 11.42 -19.32
N PHE A 21 16.42 10.60 -19.82
CA PHE A 21 16.61 9.23 -19.37
C PHE A 21 17.04 9.19 -17.89
N LEU A 22 18.02 10.00 -17.49
CA LEU A 22 18.45 10.12 -16.09
C LEU A 22 17.34 10.64 -15.19
N TYR A 23 16.55 11.60 -15.64
CA TYR A 23 15.37 12.09 -14.92
C TYR A 23 14.35 10.97 -14.73
N MET A 24 14.03 10.20 -15.77
CA MET A 24 13.09 9.08 -15.67
C MET A 24 13.59 7.96 -14.77
N THR A 25 14.88 7.63 -14.79
CA THR A 25 15.45 6.63 -13.86
C THR A 25 15.43 7.13 -12.42
N PHE A 26 15.72 8.41 -12.19
CA PHE A 26 15.66 9.00 -10.84
C PHE A 26 14.23 9.02 -10.29
N VAL A 27 13.25 9.44 -11.08
CA VAL A 27 11.84 9.49 -10.68
C VAL A 27 11.29 8.09 -10.38
N ASN A 28 11.59 7.10 -11.22
CA ASN A 28 11.17 5.72 -11.01
C ASN A 28 11.84 5.04 -9.81
N SER A 29 13.10 5.38 -9.52
CA SER A 29 13.85 4.76 -8.42
C SER A 29 13.38 5.23 -7.03
N SER A 30 12.68 6.35 -6.94
CA SER A 30 12.32 6.97 -5.66
C SER A 30 10.95 6.56 -5.13
N TYR A 31 10.20 5.71 -5.83
CA TYR A 31 8.82 5.39 -5.48
C TYR A 31 8.68 4.02 -4.80
N GLU A 32 9.37 3.81 -3.69
CA GLU A 32 8.99 2.73 -2.79
C GLU A 32 7.73 3.16 -2.01
N HIS A 33 6.63 2.44 -2.22
CA HIS A 33 5.36 2.76 -1.56
C HIS A 33 5.53 2.62 -0.04
N PRO A 34 5.43 3.71 0.77
CA PRO A 34 5.73 3.65 2.20
C PRO A 34 4.92 2.58 2.93
N GLY A 35 3.68 2.33 2.51
CA GLY A 35 2.82 1.30 3.07
C GLY A 35 3.32 -0.12 2.79
N ARG A 36 4.07 -0.33 1.70
CA ARG A 36 4.72 -1.60 1.40
C ARG A 36 5.73 -1.97 2.49
N VAL A 37 6.59 -1.02 2.86
CA VAL A 37 7.59 -1.23 3.92
C VAL A 37 6.92 -1.62 5.25
N ILE A 38 5.82 -0.95 5.59
CA ILE A 38 5.03 -1.25 6.79
C ILE A 38 4.42 -2.65 6.70
N TYR A 39 3.82 -3.00 5.57
CA TYR A 39 3.23 -4.32 5.37
C TYR A 39 4.27 -5.44 5.55
N TYR A 40 5.40 -5.35 4.87
CA TYR A 40 6.46 -6.36 4.96
C TYR A 40 7.06 -6.47 6.36
N SER A 41 7.17 -5.37 7.10
CA SER A 41 7.74 -5.37 8.45
C SER A 41 6.77 -5.84 9.54
N LYS A 42 5.44 -5.69 9.34
CA LYS A 42 4.45 -5.91 10.40
C LYS A 42 3.41 -6.99 10.09
N CYS A 43 3.15 -7.29 8.83
CA CYS A 43 2.01 -8.11 8.39
C CYS A 43 2.42 -9.35 7.61
N ALA A 44 3.44 -9.24 6.74
CA ALA A 44 3.80 -10.28 5.79
C ALA A 44 4.24 -11.59 6.46
N SER A 45 4.87 -11.55 7.63
CA SER A 45 5.27 -12.75 8.37
C SER A 45 4.11 -13.70 8.69
N CYS A 46 2.88 -13.17 8.81
CA CYS A 46 1.69 -13.96 9.06
C CYS A 46 0.80 -14.07 7.82
N HIS A 47 0.56 -12.96 7.12
CA HIS A 47 -0.36 -12.91 5.98
C HIS A 47 0.25 -13.26 4.62
N GLY A 48 1.57 -13.52 4.58
CA GLY A 48 2.30 -13.79 3.34
C GLY A 48 2.70 -12.51 2.60
N ASP A 49 3.67 -12.62 1.70
CA ASP A 49 4.24 -11.48 0.96
C ASP A 49 3.24 -10.86 -0.03
N HIS A 50 2.31 -11.66 -0.52
CA HIS A 50 1.26 -11.26 -1.45
C HIS A 50 -0.14 -11.25 -0.82
N GLY A 51 -0.23 -11.37 0.51
CA GLY A 51 -1.50 -11.43 1.20
C GLY A 51 -2.24 -12.76 1.01
N GLU A 52 -1.52 -13.83 0.72
CA GLU A 52 -2.06 -15.18 0.49
C GLU A 52 -2.48 -15.90 1.77
N GLY A 53 -2.06 -15.39 2.93
CA GLY A 53 -2.28 -16.04 4.22
C GLY A 53 -1.36 -17.23 4.47
N THR A 54 -1.55 -17.90 5.59
CA THR A 54 -0.77 -19.09 5.95
C THR A 54 -1.70 -20.28 6.15
N GLN A 55 -1.82 -21.12 5.13
CA GLN A 55 -2.62 -22.35 5.10
C GLN A 55 -4.00 -22.21 5.78
N ASN A 56 -4.17 -22.88 6.97
CA ASN A 56 -5.44 -22.89 7.71
C ASN A 56 -5.38 -22.01 8.98
N LEU A 57 -4.28 -21.30 9.19
CA LEU A 57 -4.02 -20.54 10.41
C LEU A 57 -4.35 -19.06 10.27
N VAL A 58 -3.85 -18.43 9.21
CA VAL A 58 -4.01 -17.00 8.98
C VAL A 58 -4.78 -16.77 7.67
N PRO A 59 -5.85 -15.96 7.70
CA PRO A 59 -6.67 -15.74 6.51
C PRO A 59 -5.91 -14.98 5.43
N PRO A 60 -6.23 -15.24 4.14
CA PRO A 60 -5.76 -14.43 3.04
C PRO A 60 -6.35 -13.01 3.11
N LEU A 61 -5.59 -12.05 2.59
CA LEU A 61 -6.00 -10.66 2.41
C LEU A 61 -6.29 -10.36 0.94
N TYR A 62 -5.51 -10.97 0.03
CA TYR A 62 -5.58 -10.69 -1.40
C TYR A 62 -6.98 -10.99 -1.97
N ASN A 63 -7.64 -9.94 -2.48
CA ASN A 63 -8.91 -9.98 -3.22
C ASN A 63 -10.08 -10.67 -2.50
N THR A 64 -10.05 -10.77 -1.15
CA THR A 64 -11.12 -11.40 -0.38
C THR A 64 -12.36 -10.53 -0.27
N ILE A 65 -13.53 -11.18 -0.18
CA ILE A 65 -14.80 -10.48 0.08
C ILE A 65 -14.78 -9.85 1.47
N PHE A 66 -14.16 -10.52 2.44
CA PHE A 66 -13.99 -9.98 3.79
C PHE A 66 -13.27 -8.64 3.79
N LEU A 67 -12.11 -8.54 3.12
CA LEU A 67 -11.34 -7.30 3.04
C LEU A 67 -12.13 -6.18 2.34
N LYS A 68 -12.82 -6.51 1.25
CA LYS A 68 -13.64 -5.56 0.48
C LYS A 68 -14.79 -4.96 1.30
N ASN A 69 -15.43 -5.77 2.12
CA ASN A 69 -16.60 -5.35 2.89
C ASN A 69 -16.22 -4.67 4.22
N ASN A 70 -15.05 -4.97 4.78
CA ASN A 70 -14.61 -4.48 6.08
C ASN A 70 -13.44 -3.48 5.99
N PHE A 71 -13.16 -2.92 4.81
CA PHE A 71 -11.99 -2.06 4.61
C PHE A 71 -11.99 -0.84 5.54
N GLU A 72 -13.16 -0.25 5.79
CA GLU A 72 -13.32 0.90 6.69
C GLU A 72 -13.07 0.54 8.17
N ALA A 73 -13.28 -0.72 8.55
CA ALA A 73 -13.05 -1.21 9.90
C ALA A 73 -11.58 -1.63 10.14
N LEU A 74 -10.77 -1.77 9.09
CA LEU A 74 -9.38 -2.24 9.19
C LEU A 74 -8.53 -1.46 10.20
N PRO A 75 -8.58 -0.11 10.27
CA PRO A 75 -7.81 0.62 11.27
C PRO A 75 -8.08 0.14 12.70
N SER A 76 -9.36 -0.08 13.02
CA SER A 76 -9.77 -0.58 14.33
C SER A 76 -9.33 -2.02 14.54
N LEU A 77 -9.50 -2.88 13.54
CA LEU A 77 -9.08 -4.29 13.61
C LEU A 77 -7.56 -4.42 13.80
N ILE A 78 -6.77 -3.62 13.11
CA ILE A 78 -5.32 -3.65 13.21
C ILE A 78 -4.85 -3.15 14.59
N LEU A 79 -5.41 -2.03 15.07
CA LEU A 79 -4.99 -1.43 16.34
C LEU A 79 -5.43 -2.24 17.57
N ASN A 80 -6.60 -2.88 17.51
CA ASN A 80 -7.17 -3.64 18.64
C ASN A 80 -6.91 -5.15 18.53
N GLY A 81 -6.51 -5.62 17.34
CA GLY A 81 -6.42 -7.04 17.04
C GLY A 81 -7.79 -7.70 16.91
N MET A 82 -7.79 -9.01 16.74
CA MET A 82 -9.00 -9.86 16.70
C MET A 82 -8.76 -11.09 17.54
N LYS A 83 -9.68 -11.37 18.48
CA LYS A 83 -9.63 -12.55 19.35
C LYS A 83 -10.61 -13.64 18.90
N ASP A 84 -11.69 -13.21 18.24
CA ASP A 84 -12.76 -14.10 17.80
C ASP A 84 -12.45 -14.74 16.46
N SER A 85 -13.07 -15.89 16.22
CA SER A 85 -13.00 -16.56 14.93
C SER A 85 -13.57 -15.69 13.80
N VAL A 86 -12.93 -15.70 12.66
CA VAL A 86 -13.37 -14.96 11.48
C VAL A 86 -13.65 -15.90 10.31
N LEU A 87 -14.72 -15.63 9.60
CA LEU A 87 -15.08 -16.33 8.37
C LEU A 87 -14.54 -15.56 7.17
N VAL A 88 -13.58 -16.15 6.44
CA VAL A 88 -13.02 -15.56 5.22
C VAL A 88 -13.12 -16.56 4.09
N GLU A 89 -13.74 -16.18 2.97
CA GLU A 89 -13.95 -17.03 1.79
C GLU A 89 -14.53 -18.42 2.14
N GLY A 90 -15.53 -18.46 3.04
CA GLY A 90 -16.21 -19.68 3.43
C GLY A 90 -15.45 -20.56 4.43
N LYS A 91 -14.32 -20.11 4.95
CA LYS A 91 -13.48 -20.86 5.88
C LYS A 91 -13.31 -20.11 7.19
N TRP A 92 -13.42 -20.85 8.32
CA TRP A 92 -13.18 -20.31 9.65
C TRP A 92 -11.70 -20.29 10.01
N TYR A 93 -11.25 -19.17 10.53
CA TYR A 93 -9.92 -18.95 11.07
C TYR A 93 -10.04 -18.57 12.54
N ASN A 94 -9.36 -19.33 13.41
CA ASN A 94 -9.48 -19.23 14.87
C ASN A 94 -8.20 -18.67 15.51
N GLN A 95 -7.16 -18.43 14.72
CA GLN A 95 -5.92 -17.86 15.24
C GLN A 95 -6.14 -16.38 15.55
N PRO A 96 -5.85 -15.92 16.78
CA PRO A 96 -6.00 -14.52 17.12
C PRO A 96 -5.01 -13.66 16.36
N MET A 97 -5.46 -12.50 15.89
CA MET A 97 -4.59 -11.44 15.39
C MET A 97 -4.21 -10.50 16.54
N TYR A 98 -2.94 -10.36 16.81
CA TYR A 98 -2.48 -9.47 17.87
C TYR A 98 -2.54 -8.00 17.44
N PRO A 99 -2.78 -7.06 18.39
CA PRO A 99 -2.79 -5.62 18.12
C PRO A 99 -1.46 -5.14 17.57
N ILE A 100 -1.51 -4.33 16.53
CA ILE A 100 -0.33 -3.69 15.94
C ILE A 100 -0.44 -2.19 16.11
N GLN A 101 0.50 -1.60 16.84
CA GLN A 101 0.51 -0.15 17.05
C GLN A 101 1.14 0.55 15.84
N LEU A 102 0.38 1.43 15.22
CA LEU A 102 0.76 2.25 14.09
C LEU A 102 0.35 3.70 14.36
N SER A 103 1.19 4.63 13.96
CA SER A 103 0.81 6.05 13.89
C SER A 103 -0.26 6.26 12.80
N SER A 104 -0.95 7.38 12.85
CA SER A 104 -1.98 7.70 11.84
C SER A 104 -1.42 7.75 10.42
N VAL A 105 -0.18 8.21 10.26
CA VAL A 105 0.51 8.28 8.96
C VAL A 105 0.86 6.88 8.47
N GLU A 106 1.39 6.01 9.32
CA GLU A 106 1.70 4.62 8.98
C GLU A 106 0.43 3.86 8.60
N MET A 107 -0.65 4.04 9.37
CA MET A 107 -1.94 3.43 9.07
C MET A 107 -2.46 3.86 7.69
N ALA A 108 -2.42 5.16 7.38
CA ALA A 108 -2.86 5.66 6.08
C ALA A 108 -2.02 5.08 4.93
N ASN A 109 -0.68 5.03 5.09
CA ASN A 109 0.22 4.44 4.10
C ASN A 109 -0.04 2.94 3.91
N LEU A 110 -0.22 2.20 5.00
CA LEU A 110 -0.54 0.77 4.96
C LEU A 110 -1.85 0.51 4.22
N LEU A 111 -2.91 1.24 4.56
CA LEU A 111 -4.22 1.08 3.92
C LEU A 111 -4.18 1.44 2.43
N ASN A 112 -3.43 2.48 2.04
CA ASN A 112 -3.24 2.79 0.62
C ASN A 112 -2.55 1.64 -0.11
N PHE A 113 -1.49 1.09 0.46
CA PHE A 113 -0.81 -0.07 -0.11
C PHE A 113 -1.74 -1.28 -0.24
N MET A 114 -2.50 -1.60 0.81
CA MET A 114 -3.46 -2.71 0.80
C MET A 114 -4.57 -2.51 -0.23
N ASN A 115 -5.08 -1.29 -0.36
CA ASN A 115 -6.07 -0.94 -1.38
C ASN A 115 -5.54 -1.15 -2.79
N ASP A 116 -4.32 -0.71 -3.06
CA ASP A 116 -3.72 -0.78 -4.40
C ASP A 116 -3.24 -2.18 -4.76
N SER A 117 -2.77 -2.95 -3.75
CA SER A 117 -2.15 -4.26 -3.96
C SER A 117 -3.10 -5.43 -3.78
N PHE A 118 -4.09 -5.33 -2.89
CA PHE A 118 -4.95 -6.46 -2.52
C PHE A 118 -6.41 -6.32 -2.93
N LEU A 119 -6.88 -5.12 -3.31
CA LEU A 119 -8.26 -4.93 -3.75
C LEU A 119 -8.35 -4.78 -5.27
N VAL A 120 -8.65 -5.87 -5.95
CA VAL A 120 -8.90 -5.85 -7.40
C VAL A 120 -10.30 -5.30 -7.67
N GLY A 121 -10.38 -4.18 -8.42
CA GLY A 121 -11.65 -3.64 -8.94
C GLY A 121 -12.41 -2.67 -8.04
N LYS A 122 -11.96 -2.38 -6.82
CA LYS A 122 -12.58 -1.39 -5.94
C LYS A 122 -11.52 -0.44 -5.35
N LYS A 123 -11.29 0.68 -6.00
CA LYS A 123 -10.49 1.77 -5.38
C LYS A 123 -11.35 2.44 -4.32
N VAL A 124 -11.10 2.13 -3.05
CA VAL A 124 -11.70 2.86 -1.93
C VAL A 124 -11.06 4.25 -1.91
N VAL A 125 -11.87 5.27 -2.13
CA VAL A 125 -11.41 6.64 -2.33
C VAL A 125 -10.75 7.15 -1.04
N PHE A 126 -9.57 7.74 -1.19
CA PHE A 126 -8.71 8.42 -0.19
C PHE A 126 -9.46 9.34 0.82
N PHE A 127 -10.68 9.71 0.50
CA PHE A 127 -11.51 10.61 1.29
C PHE A 127 -11.91 10.04 2.66
N ILE A 128 -12.08 8.73 2.78
CA ILE A 128 -12.54 8.07 4.01
C ILE A 128 -11.42 8.06 5.06
N ILE A 129 -10.18 7.89 4.64
CA ILE A 129 -9.01 7.87 5.54
C ILE A 129 -8.79 9.24 6.18
N ILE A 130 -8.96 10.32 5.40
CA ILE A 130 -8.86 11.69 5.91
C ILE A 130 -10.02 12.01 6.89
N LEU A 131 -11.21 11.54 6.59
CA LEU A 131 -12.38 11.73 7.47
C LEU A 131 -12.21 11.00 8.79
N TRP A 132 -11.70 9.76 8.77
CA TRP A 132 -11.43 8.96 9.97
C TRP A 132 -10.32 9.60 10.84
N LEU A 133 -9.25 10.09 10.22
CA LEU A 133 -8.19 10.84 10.91
C LEU A 133 -8.75 12.11 11.57
N LYS A 134 -9.61 12.88 10.88
CA LYS A 134 -10.26 14.06 11.46
C LYS A 134 -11.13 13.72 12.67
N ILE A 135 -11.91 12.65 12.61
CA ILE A 135 -12.80 12.23 13.71
C ILE A 135 -12.00 11.80 14.94
N LYS A 136 -10.86 11.14 14.75
CA LYS A 136 -9.99 10.72 15.86
C LYS A 136 -9.27 11.90 16.53
N PHE A 137 -8.92 12.94 15.78
CA PHE A 137 -8.29 14.17 16.32
C PHE A 137 -9.26 15.18 16.92
N LEU A 138 -10.57 15.06 16.65
CA LEU A 138 -11.59 15.91 17.24
C LEU A 138 -12.13 15.41 18.60
N LYS A 139 -11.64 14.26 19.09
CA LYS A 139 -12.02 13.67 20.39
C LYS A 139 -10.95 13.87 21.48
N PHE A 140 -10.11 14.90 21.33
CA PHE A 140 -9.26 15.40 22.42
C PHE A 140 -9.54 16.88 22.65
#